data_c7749ac1af2e9447ed1d18000c95c26d
#
_entry.id   c7749ac1af2e9447ed1d18000c95c26d
#
_cell.length_a   1.000
_cell.length_b   1.000
_cell.length_c   1.000
_cell.angle_alpha   90.00
_cell.angle_beta   90.00
_cell.angle_gamma   90.00
#
_symmetry.space_group_name_H-M   'P 1'
#
loop_
_entity.id
_entity.type
_entity.pdbx_description
1 polymer ?
#
loop_
_entity_poly.entity_id
_entity_poly.type
_entity_poly.pdbx_seq_one_letter_code
_entity_poly.pdbx_strand_id
1 'polypeptide(L)'
;MDARPIGVFDSGLGGLTAVRSLRQILPEENLIYFGDTARVPYGGRSKETLLKYARQDVRFLRSFDLKAILIACGTVSTTSLDTLQAENDLPIVGVVEPTCRRALLVTKNKKVGIIATLASIRSGAYEATLRRLDPDVEVIGKPCPLFVPLVENGRIQRGDVVIETVAREYLEPLKATGIDTLILGCTHYPLLTDIIADVMGPDVTLVSAGEESAFELKRMLKAAGLRADESRQGEPEFYVSDRPEDFERIASVFLRENMRHTARRIDIDQ
;
A
#
# COMPACT_ATOMS: atom_id res chain seq x y z
N MET A 1 -10.94 14.19 -21.39
CA MET A 1 -9.66 13.95 -20.71
C MET A 1 -9.60 14.82 -19.47
N ASP A 2 -9.27 14.26 -18.32
CA ASP A 2 -9.30 14.94 -17.02
C ASP A 2 -7.89 15.05 -16.46
N ALA A 3 -7.34 16.25 -16.34
CA ALA A 3 -5.98 16.54 -15.90
C ALA A 3 -5.87 16.71 -14.36
N ARG A 4 -6.99 16.64 -13.64
CA ARG A 4 -6.98 16.72 -12.17
C ARG A 4 -6.11 15.59 -11.59
N PRO A 5 -5.35 15.83 -10.52
CA PRO A 5 -4.48 14.84 -9.94
C PRO A 5 -5.25 13.73 -9.21
N ILE A 6 -4.56 12.62 -8.99
CA ILE A 6 -4.96 11.56 -8.09
C ILE A 6 -4.31 11.82 -6.73
N GLY A 7 -5.11 11.89 -5.66
CA GLY A 7 -4.58 11.90 -4.30
C GLY A 7 -4.12 10.50 -3.88
N VAL A 8 -2.96 10.43 -3.25
CA VAL A 8 -2.43 9.17 -2.68
C VAL A 8 -2.00 9.44 -1.26
N PHE A 9 -2.51 8.70 -0.28
CA PHE A 9 -1.97 8.84 1.06
C PHE A 9 -1.56 7.52 1.71
N ASP A 10 -0.62 7.64 2.60
CA ASP A 10 -0.08 6.57 3.43
C ASP A 10 0.25 7.11 4.84
N SER A 11 0.39 6.19 5.78
CA SER A 11 0.83 6.54 7.14
C SER A 11 2.24 7.14 7.23
N GLY A 12 3.03 7.09 6.16
CA GLY A 12 4.40 7.60 6.19
C GLY A 12 5.11 7.52 4.83
N LEU A 13 6.09 6.63 4.73
CA LEU A 13 6.98 6.48 3.56
C LEU A 13 6.54 5.35 2.62
N GLY A 14 5.92 4.32 3.17
CA GLY A 14 5.65 3.07 2.47
C GLY A 14 4.81 3.24 1.22
N GLY A 15 3.86 4.17 1.22
CA GLY A 15 3.00 4.47 0.09
C GLY A 15 3.72 4.91 -1.18
N LEU A 16 5.00 5.29 -1.09
CA LEU A 16 5.83 5.57 -2.27
C LEU A 16 6.01 4.34 -3.17
N THR A 17 5.87 3.12 -2.65
CA THR A 17 5.82 1.91 -3.50
C THR A 17 4.58 1.90 -4.39
N ALA A 18 3.43 2.38 -3.90
CA ALA A 18 2.22 2.55 -4.70
C ALA A 18 2.36 3.71 -5.71
N VAL A 19 3.00 4.82 -5.31
CA VAL A 19 3.34 5.93 -6.24
C VAL A 19 4.20 5.41 -7.38
N ARG A 20 5.22 4.58 -7.10
CA ARG A 20 6.03 3.95 -8.14
C ARG A 20 5.19 3.12 -9.10
N SER A 21 4.29 2.29 -8.59
CA SER A 21 3.38 1.48 -9.41
C SER A 21 2.44 2.35 -10.25
N LEU A 22 1.89 3.42 -9.68
CA LEU A 22 1.05 4.37 -10.41
C LEU A 22 1.82 5.05 -11.56
N ARG A 23 3.04 5.51 -11.32
CA ARG A 23 3.87 6.13 -12.36
C ARG A 23 4.25 5.18 -13.51
N GLN A 24 4.32 3.88 -13.23
CA GLN A 24 4.55 2.84 -14.25
C GLN A 24 3.29 2.48 -15.04
N ILE A 25 2.13 2.43 -14.37
CA ILE A 25 0.86 1.95 -14.92
C ILE A 25 0.02 3.08 -15.52
N LEU A 26 0.14 4.28 -14.98
CA LEU A 26 -0.57 5.50 -15.32
C LEU A 26 0.42 6.69 -15.39
N PRO A 27 1.42 6.64 -16.29
CA PRO A 27 2.47 7.67 -16.36
C PRO A 27 1.97 9.06 -16.73
N GLU A 28 0.77 9.16 -17.30
CA GLU A 28 0.12 10.41 -17.70
C GLU A 28 -0.55 11.16 -16.54
N GLU A 29 -0.72 10.52 -15.38
CA GLU A 29 -1.49 11.07 -14.26
C GLU A 29 -0.64 11.92 -13.32
N ASN A 30 -1.15 13.11 -12.98
CA ASN A 30 -0.59 13.89 -11.87
C ASN A 30 -0.94 13.23 -10.55
N LEU A 31 -0.02 13.27 -9.59
CA LEU A 31 -0.20 12.67 -8.27
C LEU A 31 0.03 13.72 -7.17
N ILE A 32 -0.84 13.74 -6.17
CA ILE A 32 -0.61 14.45 -4.91
C ILE A 32 -0.41 13.39 -3.83
N TYR A 33 0.83 13.19 -3.41
CA TYR A 33 1.15 12.24 -2.34
C TYR A 33 1.15 12.95 -0.99
N PHE A 34 0.52 12.32 0.00
CA PHE A 34 0.61 12.72 1.40
C PHE A 34 1.10 11.56 2.28
N GLY A 35 2.20 11.78 2.99
CA GLY A 35 2.74 10.87 4.02
C GLY A 35 2.58 11.44 5.41
N ASP A 36 1.81 10.76 6.27
CA ASP A 36 1.60 11.22 7.65
C ASP A 36 2.75 10.82 8.58
N THR A 37 3.93 11.36 8.30
CA THR A 37 5.20 11.02 8.94
C THR A 37 5.28 11.39 10.43
N ALA A 38 4.48 12.35 10.90
CA ALA A 38 4.46 12.79 12.31
C ALA A 38 3.78 11.77 13.24
N ARG A 39 2.90 10.89 12.72
CA ARG A 39 2.05 10.01 13.55
C ARG A 39 2.32 8.52 13.39
N VAL A 40 3.39 8.16 12.65
CA VAL A 40 3.84 6.76 12.52
C VAL A 40 4.23 6.17 13.90
N PRO A 41 4.11 4.85 14.09
CA PRO A 41 3.51 3.86 13.20
C PRO A 41 1.99 3.72 13.40
N TYR A 42 1.25 3.46 12.32
CA TYR A 42 -0.20 3.21 12.36
C TYR A 42 -0.54 1.77 12.79
N GLY A 43 0.33 0.81 12.46
CA GLY A 43 0.05 -0.62 12.56
C GLY A 43 -0.25 -1.18 13.95
N GLY A 44 -0.06 -0.39 15.03
CA GLY A 44 -0.39 -0.74 16.41
C GLY A 44 -1.48 0.13 17.04
N ARG A 45 -2.10 1.04 16.29
CA ARG A 45 -3.12 1.98 16.81
C ARG A 45 -4.51 1.34 16.83
N SER A 46 -5.42 1.91 17.64
CA SER A 46 -6.82 1.51 17.66
C SER A 46 -7.56 1.97 16.39
N LYS A 47 -8.67 1.31 16.06
CA LYS A 47 -9.49 1.65 14.89
C LYS A 47 -9.98 3.10 14.95
N GLU A 48 -10.39 3.59 16.12
CA GLU A 48 -10.88 4.94 16.34
C GLU A 48 -9.77 5.98 16.04
N THR A 49 -8.56 5.72 16.54
CA THR A 49 -7.40 6.58 16.26
C THR A 49 -7.05 6.60 14.79
N LEU A 50 -7.04 5.42 14.13
CA LEU A 50 -6.75 5.30 12.71
C LEU A 50 -7.79 6.03 11.85
N LEU A 51 -9.08 5.90 12.17
CA LEU A 51 -10.13 6.60 11.46
C LEU A 51 -10.03 8.13 11.64
N LYS A 52 -9.69 8.60 12.85
CA LYS A 52 -9.45 10.03 13.10
C LYS A 52 -8.32 10.55 12.21
N TYR A 53 -7.20 9.86 12.16
CA TYR A 53 -6.06 10.26 11.34
C TYR A 53 -6.41 10.24 9.84
N ALA A 54 -7.00 9.17 9.38
CA ALA A 54 -7.39 9.01 7.98
C ALA A 54 -8.38 10.07 7.49
N ARG A 55 -9.31 10.52 8.35
CA ARG A 55 -10.21 11.66 8.04
C ARG A 55 -9.45 12.97 7.86
N GLN A 56 -8.41 13.21 8.67
CA GLN A 56 -7.56 14.40 8.53
C GLN A 56 -6.74 14.32 7.23
N ASP A 57 -6.17 13.15 6.92
CA ASP A 57 -5.39 12.91 5.71
C ASP A 57 -6.26 13.13 4.44
N VAL A 58 -7.48 12.57 4.42
CA VAL A 58 -8.45 12.79 3.33
C VAL A 58 -8.86 14.25 3.25
N ARG A 59 -9.11 14.93 4.37
CA ARG A 59 -9.42 16.36 4.40
C ARG A 59 -8.32 17.19 3.76
N PHE A 60 -7.07 16.92 4.08
CA PHE A 60 -5.94 17.60 3.46
C PHE A 60 -5.92 17.35 1.94
N LEU A 61 -6.03 16.10 1.50
CA LEU A 61 -6.05 15.78 0.07
C LEU A 61 -7.22 16.47 -0.64
N ARG A 62 -8.38 16.59 -0.01
CA ARG A 62 -9.54 17.29 -0.57
C ARG A 62 -9.38 18.82 -0.65
N SER A 63 -8.32 19.40 -0.12
CA SER A 63 -7.99 20.80 -0.41
C SER A 63 -7.50 21.03 -1.84
N PHE A 64 -7.19 19.95 -2.55
CA PHE A 64 -6.87 19.95 -3.98
C PHE A 64 -8.10 19.53 -4.80
N ASP A 65 -8.18 19.98 -6.04
CA ASP A 65 -9.21 19.53 -6.99
C ASP A 65 -8.81 18.14 -7.56
N LEU A 66 -9.14 17.10 -6.82
CA LEU A 66 -8.79 15.71 -7.16
C LEU A 66 -9.90 15.02 -7.97
N LYS A 67 -9.52 14.01 -8.76
CA LYS A 67 -10.47 13.11 -9.45
C LYS A 67 -10.68 11.76 -8.76
N ALA A 68 -9.74 11.34 -7.91
CA ALA A 68 -9.82 10.13 -7.09
C ALA A 68 -8.80 10.18 -5.96
N ILE A 69 -8.98 9.32 -4.95
CA ILE A 69 -8.00 9.09 -3.87
C ILE A 69 -7.63 7.61 -3.83
N LEU A 70 -6.33 7.30 -3.74
CA LEU A 70 -5.81 5.97 -3.39
C LEU A 70 -5.34 5.96 -1.94
N ILE A 71 -5.92 5.12 -1.12
CA ILE A 71 -5.40 4.81 0.22
C ILE A 71 -4.37 3.70 0.07
N ALA A 72 -3.09 4.08 -0.04
CA ALA A 72 -1.99 3.14 -0.19
C ALA A 72 -1.73 2.34 1.10
N CYS A 73 -1.98 2.94 2.28
CA CYS A 73 -1.78 2.31 3.57
C CYS A 73 -2.69 1.10 3.78
N GLY A 74 -2.11 -0.11 3.90
CA GLY A 74 -2.84 -1.34 4.19
C GLY A 74 -3.61 -1.27 5.51
N THR A 75 -3.03 -0.66 6.55
CA THR A 75 -3.68 -0.49 7.86
C THR A 75 -4.94 0.36 7.76
N VAL A 76 -4.90 1.49 7.06
CA VAL A 76 -6.08 2.35 6.86
C VAL A 76 -7.11 1.67 5.96
N SER A 77 -6.67 1.06 4.86
CA SER A 77 -7.56 0.34 3.93
C SER A 77 -8.34 -0.79 4.62
N THR A 78 -7.72 -1.48 5.59
CA THR A 78 -8.37 -2.59 6.31
C THR A 78 -9.27 -2.15 7.46
N THR A 79 -9.13 -0.92 7.97
CA THR A 79 -9.83 -0.48 9.18
C THR A 79 -10.84 0.64 8.94
N SER A 80 -10.63 1.48 7.91
CA SER A 80 -11.32 2.77 7.78
C SER A 80 -11.91 3.02 6.39
N LEU A 81 -11.61 2.20 5.37
CA LEU A 81 -11.99 2.45 3.97
C LEU A 81 -13.50 2.67 3.79
N ASP A 82 -14.33 1.75 4.29
CA ASP A 82 -15.79 1.80 4.10
C ASP A 82 -16.38 3.10 4.66
N THR A 83 -15.88 3.53 5.83
CA THR A 83 -16.32 4.80 6.45
C THR A 83 -15.90 6.00 5.61
N LEU A 84 -14.65 6.01 5.12
CA LEU A 84 -14.15 7.11 4.30
C LEU A 84 -14.89 7.20 2.95
N GLN A 85 -15.21 6.06 2.34
CA GLN A 85 -16.02 6.02 1.12
C GLN A 85 -17.43 6.53 1.34
N ALA A 86 -18.06 6.17 2.47
CA ALA A 86 -19.40 6.63 2.81
C ALA A 86 -19.48 8.15 3.14
N GLU A 87 -18.39 8.73 3.63
CA GLU A 87 -18.30 10.13 4.02
C GLU A 87 -17.87 11.07 2.87
N ASN A 88 -17.48 10.52 1.71
CA ASN A 88 -16.93 11.30 0.60
C ASN A 88 -17.64 10.98 -0.72
N ASP A 89 -17.87 12.01 -1.50
CA ASP A 89 -18.43 11.96 -2.86
C ASP A 89 -17.36 11.63 -3.93
N LEU A 90 -16.08 11.82 -3.59
CA LEU A 90 -14.95 11.51 -4.45
C LEU A 90 -14.64 9.99 -4.41
N PRO A 91 -14.37 9.33 -5.55
CA PRO A 91 -13.97 7.94 -5.55
C PRO A 91 -12.72 7.68 -4.71
N ILE A 92 -12.82 6.80 -3.73
CA ILE A 92 -11.71 6.38 -2.87
C ILE A 92 -11.46 4.89 -3.10
N VAL A 93 -10.24 4.55 -3.50
CA VAL A 93 -9.78 3.17 -3.72
C VAL A 93 -8.87 2.76 -2.57
N GLY A 94 -9.11 1.60 -2.00
CA GLY A 94 -8.20 0.96 -1.03
C GLY A 94 -7.48 -0.23 -1.65
N VAL A 95 -6.55 -0.81 -0.88
CA VAL A 95 -5.69 -1.87 -1.40
C VAL A 95 -6.26 -3.29 -1.24
N VAL A 96 -7.29 -3.50 -0.42
CA VAL A 96 -7.73 -4.85 -0.02
C VAL A 96 -8.38 -5.59 -1.18
N GLU A 97 -9.47 -5.05 -1.74
CA GLU A 97 -10.26 -5.77 -2.75
C GLU A 97 -9.50 -6.05 -4.05
N PRO A 98 -8.75 -5.09 -4.65
CA PRO A 98 -7.96 -5.38 -5.84
C PRO A 98 -6.95 -6.51 -5.62
N THR A 99 -6.28 -6.48 -4.48
CA THR A 99 -5.27 -7.49 -4.12
C THR A 99 -5.90 -8.87 -3.92
N CYS A 100 -7.05 -8.94 -3.25
CA CYS A 100 -7.79 -10.20 -3.08
C CYS A 100 -8.25 -10.79 -4.41
N ARG A 101 -8.79 -9.95 -5.31
CA ARG A 101 -9.17 -10.40 -6.67
C ARG A 101 -7.99 -10.99 -7.43
N ARG A 102 -6.83 -10.32 -7.37
CA ARG A 102 -5.61 -10.82 -8.01
C ARG A 102 -5.13 -12.13 -7.39
N ALA A 103 -5.11 -12.22 -6.06
CA ALA A 103 -4.71 -13.44 -5.36
C ALA A 103 -5.57 -14.66 -5.78
N LEU A 104 -6.88 -14.48 -5.89
CA LEU A 104 -7.78 -15.53 -6.35
C LEU A 104 -7.61 -15.90 -7.83
N LEU A 105 -7.17 -14.96 -8.67
CA LEU A 105 -6.88 -15.24 -10.07
C LEU A 105 -5.58 -16.04 -10.28
N VAL A 106 -4.60 -15.93 -9.36
CA VAL A 106 -3.31 -16.59 -9.53
C VAL A 106 -3.13 -17.85 -8.71
N THR A 107 -3.88 -18.00 -7.62
CA THR A 107 -3.82 -19.24 -6.81
C THR A 107 -4.35 -20.43 -7.62
N LYS A 108 -3.68 -21.57 -7.46
CA LYS A 108 -4.04 -22.84 -8.10
C LYS A 108 -4.67 -23.81 -7.10
N ASN A 109 -4.26 -23.72 -5.83
CA ASN A 109 -4.70 -24.64 -4.77
C ASN A 109 -5.69 -24.00 -3.77
N LYS A 110 -6.07 -22.72 -4.01
CA LYS A 110 -6.96 -21.93 -3.14
C LYS A 110 -6.42 -21.71 -1.71
N LYS A 111 -5.11 -21.81 -1.49
CA LYS A 111 -4.49 -21.49 -0.21
C LYS A 111 -3.70 -20.18 -0.33
N VAL A 112 -4.22 -19.14 0.27
CA VAL A 112 -3.68 -17.78 0.18
C VAL A 112 -3.12 -17.35 1.53
N GLY A 113 -1.82 -17.04 1.55
CA GLY A 113 -1.17 -16.39 2.69
C GLY A 113 -1.30 -14.87 2.63
N ILE A 114 -1.32 -14.24 3.80
CA ILE A 114 -1.31 -12.78 3.91
C ILE A 114 -0.28 -12.38 4.93
N ILE A 115 0.69 -11.57 4.57
CA ILE A 115 1.56 -10.87 5.51
C ILE A 115 1.19 -9.40 5.56
N ALA A 116 1.06 -8.85 6.77
CA ALA A 116 0.64 -7.46 6.97
C ALA A 116 1.02 -6.96 8.37
N THR A 117 0.63 -5.74 8.70
CA THR A 117 0.72 -5.22 10.06
C THR A 117 -0.23 -5.95 11.00
N LEU A 118 0.01 -5.85 12.31
CA LEU A 118 -0.85 -6.47 13.31
C LEU A 118 -2.29 -5.96 13.22
N ALA A 119 -2.49 -4.65 13.01
CA ALA A 119 -3.83 -4.07 12.88
C ALA A 119 -4.55 -4.60 11.63
N SER A 120 -3.85 -4.72 10.49
CA SER A 120 -4.43 -5.26 9.25
C SER A 120 -4.85 -6.72 9.41
N ILE A 121 -4.03 -7.56 10.03
CA ILE A 121 -4.41 -8.97 10.26
C ILE A 121 -5.58 -9.07 11.24
N ARG A 122 -5.55 -8.33 12.35
CA ARG A 122 -6.64 -8.34 13.34
C ARG A 122 -7.98 -7.82 12.82
N SER A 123 -7.96 -6.94 11.82
CA SER A 123 -9.20 -6.43 11.20
C SER A 123 -10.00 -7.52 10.50
N GLY A 124 -9.36 -8.60 10.04
CA GLY A 124 -9.98 -9.66 9.25
C GLY A 124 -10.43 -9.24 7.84
N ALA A 125 -10.13 -8.00 7.40
CA ALA A 125 -10.66 -7.44 6.15
C ALA A 125 -10.23 -8.24 4.90
N TYR A 126 -8.97 -8.66 4.83
CA TYR A 126 -8.48 -9.50 3.73
C TYR A 126 -9.19 -10.86 3.72
N GLU A 127 -9.29 -11.52 4.87
CA GLU A 127 -9.94 -12.82 4.99
C GLU A 127 -11.43 -12.74 4.63
N ALA A 128 -12.14 -11.75 5.15
CA ALA A 128 -13.55 -11.53 4.84
C ALA A 128 -13.76 -11.25 3.34
N THR A 129 -12.87 -10.47 2.72
CA THR A 129 -12.96 -10.15 1.28
C THR A 129 -12.66 -11.39 0.43
N LEU A 130 -11.62 -12.16 0.74
CA LEU A 130 -11.28 -13.38 0.01
C LEU A 130 -12.42 -14.39 0.09
N ARG A 131 -12.97 -14.65 1.28
CA ARG A 131 -14.10 -15.58 1.46
C ARG A 131 -15.41 -15.09 0.84
N ARG A 132 -15.63 -13.80 0.76
CA ARG A 132 -16.77 -13.23 0.05
C ARG A 132 -16.66 -13.45 -1.46
N LEU A 133 -15.44 -13.40 -2.01
CA LEU A 133 -15.18 -13.60 -3.44
C LEU A 133 -15.10 -15.08 -3.83
N ASP A 134 -14.53 -15.93 -2.98
CA ASP A 134 -14.48 -17.40 -3.13
C ASP A 134 -14.63 -18.05 -1.73
N PRO A 135 -15.80 -18.64 -1.42
CA PRO A 135 -16.03 -19.26 -0.13
C PRO A 135 -15.15 -20.49 0.19
N ASP A 136 -14.56 -21.11 -0.84
CA ASP A 136 -13.71 -22.30 -0.67
C ASP A 136 -12.24 -21.97 -0.41
N VAL A 137 -11.87 -20.68 -0.41
CA VAL A 137 -10.48 -20.26 -0.18
C VAL A 137 -10.04 -20.48 1.27
N GLU A 138 -8.88 -21.10 1.44
CA GLU A 138 -8.19 -21.19 2.72
C GLU A 138 -7.28 -19.98 2.88
N VAL A 139 -7.45 -19.21 3.96
CA VAL A 139 -6.72 -17.96 4.20
C VAL A 139 -5.90 -18.04 5.46
N ILE A 140 -4.60 -17.77 5.36
CA ILE A 140 -3.67 -17.80 6.48
C ILE A 140 -3.00 -16.43 6.65
N GLY A 141 -3.38 -15.70 7.69
CA GLY A 141 -2.81 -14.39 8.01
C GLY A 141 -1.63 -14.47 8.98
N LYS A 142 -0.53 -13.78 8.67
CA LYS A 142 0.65 -13.65 9.54
C LYS A 142 1.01 -12.19 9.76
N PRO A 143 0.96 -11.68 10.99
CA PRO A 143 1.48 -10.34 11.28
C PRO A 143 3.02 -10.35 11.27
N CYS A 144 3.62 -9.35 10.61
CA CYS A 144 5.07 -9.20 10.49
C CYS A 144 5.52 -7.81 11.01
N PRO A 145 5.43 -7.54 12.33
CA PRO A 145 5.62 -6.20 12.88
C PRO A 145 7.05 -5.65 12.72
N LEU A 146 8.08 -6.50 12.62
CA LEU A 146 9.46 -6.06 12.49
C LEU A 146 9.85 -5.66 11.06
N PHE A 147 9.09 -6.03 10.04
CA PHE A 147 9.45 -5.69 8.66
C PHE A 147 9.46 -4.19 8.41
N VAL A 148 8.46 -3.45 8.90
CA VAL A 148 8.40 -1.99 8.71
C VAL A 148 9.63 -1.28 9.29
N PRO A 149 9.97 -1.41 10.60
CA PRO A 149 11.14 -0.73 11.15
C PRO A 149 12.47 -1.20 10.52
N LEU A 150 12.60 -2.44 10.10
CA LEU A 150 13.80 -2.91 9.42
C LEU A 150 13.95 -2.26 8.04
N VAL A 151 12.88 -2.18 7.25
CA VAL A 151 12.88 -1.51 5.95
C VAL A 151 13.22 -0.03 6.09
N GLU A 152 12.60 0.68 7.04
CA GLU A 152 12.84 2.11 7.29
C GLU A 152 14.29 2.39 7.74
N ASN A 153 14.95 1.40 8.35
CA ASN A 153 16.38 1.45 8.69
C ASN A 153 17.31 0.87 7.61
N GLY A 154 16.80 0.68 6.36
CA GLY A 154 17.61 0.27 5.21
C GLY A 154 17.98 -1.21 5.17
N ARG A 155 17.38 -2.06 6.02
CA ARG A 155 17.60 -3.51 6.04
C ARG A 155 16.77 -4.20 4.95
N ILE A 156 17.16 -4.05 3.69
CA ILE A 156 16.42 -4.54 2.52
C ILE A 156 17.27 -5.38 1.56
N GLN A 157 18.56 -5.58 1.87
CA GLN A 157 19.48 -6.25 0.97
C GLN A 157 19.59 -7.75 1.27
N ARG A 158 19.67 -8.57 0.22
CA ARG A 158 20.10 -9.97 0.34
C ARG A 158 21.47 -10.05 1.02
N GLY A 159 21.66 -11.03 1.89
CA GLY A 159 22.87 -11.21 2.70
C GLY A 159 22.89 -10.42 4.01
N ASP A 160 21.90 -9.56 4.25
CA ASP A 160 21.72 -8.95 5.58
C ASP A 160 21.08 -9.97 6.53
N VAL A 161 21.90 -10.51 7.43
CA VAL A 161 21.51 -11.59 8.35
C VAL A 161 20.30 -11.21 9.23
N VAL A 162 20.13 -9.93 9.55
CA VAL A 162 19.04 -9.49 10.43
C VAL A 162 17.69 -9.65 9.75
N ILE A 163 17.53 -9.05 8.55
CA ILE A 163 16.26 -9.14 7.83
C ILE A 163 15.98 -10.56 7.36
N GLU A 164 17.00 -11.32 6.92
CA GLU A 164 16.82 -12.71 6.49
C GLU A 164 16.39 -13.62 7.63
N THR A 165 16.96 -13.43 8.85
CA THR A 165 16.54 -14.21 10.04
C THR A 165 15.09 -13.92 10.39
N VAL A 166 14.70 -12.64 10.44
CA VAL A 166 13.30 -12.25 10.72
C VAL A 166 12.36 -12.74 9.63
N ALA A 167 12.77 -12.69 8.36
CA ALA A 167 11.96 -13.20 7.25
C ALA A 167 11.70 -14.71 7.39
N ARG A 168 12.73 -15.50 7.71
CA ARG A 168 12.57 -16.95 7.96
C ARG A 168 11.64 -17.22 9.14
N GLU A 169 11.82 -16.53 10.26
CA GLU A 169 10.96 -16.69 11.45
C GLU A 169 9.47 -16.48 11.13
N TYR A 170 9.17 -15.48 10.30
CA TYR A 170 7.78 -15.18 9.93
C TYR A 170 7.25 -16.09 8.83
N LEU A 171 8.06 -16.42 7.84
CA LEU A 171 7.59 -16.99 6.58
C LEU A 171 7.71 -18.52 6.51
N GLU A 172 8.71 -19.16 7.17
CA GLU A 172 8.82 -20.62 7.14
C GLU A 172 7.59 -21.34 7.70
N PRO A 173 6.99 -20.90 8.85
CA PRO A 173 5.74 -21.47 9.32
C PRO A 173 4.58 -21.29 8.33
N LEU A 174 4.54 -20.14 7.63
CA LEU A 174 3.53 -19.87 6.63
C LEU A 174 3.73 -20.74 5.39
N LYS A 175 4.96 -20.90 4.92
CA LYS A 175 5.32 -21.79 3.82
C LYS A 175 4.91 -23.24 4.09
N ALA A 176 5.09 -23.71 5.33
CA ALA A 176 4.73 -25.07 5.75
C ALA A 176 3.22 -25.36 5.65
N THR A 177 2.36 -24.34 5.55
CA THR A 177 0.91 -24.53 5.34
C THR A 177 0.55 -24.90 3.89
N GLY A 178 1.52 -24.81 2.97
CA GLY A 178 1.33 -25.15 1.56
C GLY A 178 0.58 -24.10 0.75
N ILE A 179 0.66 -22.82 1.14
CA ILE A 179 0.13 -21.72 0.31
C ILE A 179 0.89 -21.65 -1.01
N ASP A 180 0.21 -21.32 -2.10
CA ASP A 180 0.81 -21.05 -3.41
C ASP A 180 0.75 -19.56 -3.80
N THR A 181 0.11 -18.75 -2.98
CA THR A 181 -0.06 -17.32 -3.21
C THR A 181 0.12 -16.56 -1.91
N LEU A 182 0.90 -15.48 -1.94
CA LEU A 182 1.19 -14.64 -0.77
C LEU A 182 0.91 -13.18 -1.06
N ILE A 183 -0.04 -12.59 -0.33
CA ILE A 183 -0.36 -11.16 -0.38
C ILE A 183 0.64 -10.38 0.47
N LEU A 184 1.29 -9.37 -0.14
CA LEU A 184 2.12 -8.38 0.52
C LEU A 184 1.23 -7.22 0.98
N GLY A 185 0.56 -7.36 2.12
CA GLY A 185 -0.50 -6.48 2.62
C GLY A 185 0.00 -5.21 3.35
N CYS A 186 1.28 -4.86 3.17
CA CYS A 186 1.87 -3.63 3.69
C CYS A 186 2.72 -2.96 2.62
N THR A 187 2.67 -1.63 2.56
CA THR A 187 3.37 -0.80 1.58
C THR A 187 4.90 -0.90 1.62
N HIS A 188 5.47 -1.34 2.73
CA HIS A 188 6.91 -1.55 2.88
C HIS A 188 7.40 -2.88 2.28
N TYR A 189 6.54 -3.90 2.25
CA TYR A 189 6.96 -5.26 1.91
C TYR A 189 7.40 -5.47 0.45
N PRO A 190 6.96 -4.68 -0.55
CA PRO A 190 7.52 -4.74 -1.89
C PRO A 190 9.04 -4.46 -1.98
N LEU A 191 9.64 -3.81 -0.97
CA LEU A 191 11.10 -3.65 -0.87
C LEU A 191 11.81 -4.92 -0.42
N LEU A 192 11.10 -5.86 0.19
CA LEU A 192 11.59 -7.16 0.63
C LEU A 192 11.23 -8.29 -0.34
N THR A 193 10.69 -7.99 -1.53
CA THR A 193 10.19 -9.00 -2.49
C THR A 193 11.20 -10.11 -2.74
N ASP A 194 12.46 -9.76 -2.96
CA ASP A 194 13.52 -10.75 -3.25
C ASP A 194 13.79 -11.67 -2.05
N ILE A 195 13.87 -11.10 -0.84
CA ILE A 195 14.09 -11.86 0.40
C ILE A 195 12.89 -12.76 0.71
N ILE A 196 11.67 -12.24 0.53
CA ILE A 196 10.43 -13.00 0.72
C ILE A 196 10.36 -14.15 -0.29
N ALA A 197 10.69 -13.90 -1.56
CA ALA A 197 10.71 -14.92 -2.61
C ALA A 197 11.74 -16.02 -2.31
N ASP A 198 12.93 -15.66 -1.82
CA ASP A 198 13.97 -16.64 -1.45
C ASP A 198 13.51 -17.59 -0.33
N VAL A 199 12.77 -17.08 0.67
CA VAL A 199 12.22 -17.91 1.75
C VAL A 199 11.04 -18.74 1.29
N MET A 200 10.09 -18.13 0.57
CA MET A 200 8.86 -18.81 0.13
C MET A 200 9.11 -19.84 -0.97
N GLY A 201 10.08 -19.58 -1.84
CA GLY A 201 10.42 -20.44 -2.98
C GLY A 201 9.61 -20.10 -4.24
N PRO A 202 9.98 -20.74 -5.39
CA PRO A 202 9.48 -20.38 -6.70
C PRO A 202 8.01 -20.77 -6.95
N ASP A 203 7.45 -21.64 -6.13
CA ASP A 203 6.07 -22.12 -6.28
C ASP A 203 5.03 -21.17 -5.64
N VAL A 204 5.50 -20.13 -4.93
CA VAL A 204 4.62 -19.14 -4.28
C VAL A 204 4.59 -17.85 -5.06
N THR A 205 3.43 -17.48 -5.58
CA THR A 205 3.21 -16.21 -6.27
C THR A 205 3.04 -15.07 -5.27
N LEU A 206 3.86 -14.02 -5.37
CA LEU A 206 3.74 -12.82 -4.53
C LEU A 206 2.80 -11.82 -5.21
N VAL A 207 1.84 -11.26 -4.44
CA VAL A 207 0.87 -10.27 -4.92
C VAL A 207 1.08 -8.95 -4.17
N SER A 208 1.43 -7.90 -4.92
CA SER A 208 1.70 -6.56 -4.37
C SER A 208 0.43 -5.73 -4.27
N ALA A 209 0.08 -5.31 -3.05
CA ALA A 209 -1.12 -4.51 -2.83
C ALA A 209 -1.11 -3.15 -3.56
N GLY A 210 0.04 -2.48 -3.62
CA GLY A 210 0.18 -1.20 -4.32
C GLY A 210 0.04 -1.32 -5.84
N GLU A 211 0.58 -2.38 -6.43
CA GLU A 211 0.49 -2.63 -7.87
C GLU A 211 -0.96 -2.93 -8.30
N GLU A 212 -1.63 -3.84 -7.59
CA GLU A 212 -3.02 -4.20 -7.93
C GLU A 212 -3.99 -3.03 -7.74
N SER A 213 -3.72 -2.17 -6.77
CA SER A 213 -4.51 -0.94 -6.57
C SER A 213 -4.31 0.08 -7.70
N ALA A 214 -3.11 0.15 -8.27
CA ALA A 214 -2.85 1.00 -9.43
C ALA A 214 -3.59 0.48 -10.69
N PHE A 215 -3.65 -0.84 -10.90
CA PHE A 215 -4.47 -1.43 -11.97
C PHE A 215 -5.97 -1.17 -11.76
N GLU A 216 -6.46 -1.31 -10.54
CA GLU A 216 -7.87 -1.02 -10.22
C GLU A 216 -8.21 0.44 -10.47
N LEU A 217 -7.34 1.36 -10.05
CA LEU A 217 -7.52 2.78 -10.30
C LEU A 217 -7.55 3.08 -11.82
N LYS A 218 -6.65 2.47 -12.60
CA LYS A 218 -6.64 2.57 -14.08
C LYS A 218 -7.98 2.11 -14.66
N ARG A 219 -8.49 0.98 -14.20
CA ARG A 219 -9.78 0.42 -14.64
C ARG A 219 -10.94 1.38 -14.33
N MET A 220 -10.97 1.89 -13.10
CA MET A 220 -12.00 2.81 -12.63
C MET A 220 -11.99 4.13 -13.40
N LEU A 221 -10.82 4.76 -13.55
CA LEU A 221 -10.67 6.02 -14.29
C LEU A 221 -11.05 5.86 -15.76
N LYS A 222 -10.69 4.72 -16.38
CA LYS A 222 -11.11 4.40 -17.75
C LYS A 222 -12.62 4.28 -17.89
N ALA A 223 -13.26 3.54 -16.98
CA ALA A 223 -14.71 3.34 -16.99
C ALA A 223 -15.49 4.65 -16.77
N ALA A 224 -14.96 5.55 -15.95
CA ALA A 224 -15.55 6.86 -15.67
C ALA A 224 -15.19 7.94 -16.71
N GLY A 225 -14.32 7.67 -17.68
CA GLY A 225 -13.85 8.68 -18.64
C GLY A 225 -12.96 9.78 -18.03
N LEU A 226 -12.32 9.49 -16.88
CA LEU A 226 -11.54 10.44 -16.09
C LEU A 226 -10.02 10.33 -16.31
N ARG A 227 -9.55 9.55 -17.28
CA ARG A 227 -8.11 9.45 -17.57
C ARG A 227 -7.58 10.76 -18.15
N ALA A 228 -6.33 11.08 -17.80
CA ALA A 228 -5.58 12.15 -18.44
C ALA A 228 -5.23 11.79 -19.90
N ASP A 229 -4.68 12.75 -20.64
CA ASP A 229 -4.19 12.53 -21.99
C ASP A 229 -2.94 11.64 -21.96
N GLU A 230 -3.00 10.49 -22.62
CA GLU A 230 -1.90 9.52 -22.67
C GLU A 230 -0.62 10.05 -23.34
N SER A 231 -0.70 11.16 -24.06
CA SER A 231 0.47 11.82 -24.69
C SER A 231 1.29 12.67 -23.73
N ARG A 232 0.76 12.96 -22.53
CA ARG A 232 1.45 13.76 -21.50
C ARG A 232 2.20 12.89 -20.51
N GLN A 233 3.16 13.52 -19.82
CA GLN A 233 3.80 12.95 -18.63
C GLN A 233 3.22 13.64 -17.39
N GLY A 234 2.72 12.87 -16.45
CA GLY A 234 2.23 13.36 -15.16
C GLY A 234 3.38 13.58 -14.17
N GLU A 235 3.17 14.51 -13.25
CA GLU A 235 4.16 14.87 -12.23
C GLU A 235 3.60 14.59 -10.82
N PRO A 236 4.43 14.05 -9.92
CA PRO A 236 4.07 13.89 -8.52
C PRO A 236 4.45 15.12 -7.70
N GLU A 237 3.57 15.53 -6.78
CA GLU A 237 3.89 16.43 -5.68
C GLU A 237 3.84 15.67 -4.36
N PHE A 238 4.78 16.00 -3.46
CA PHE A 238 4.93 15.29 -2.19
C PHE A 238 4.70 16.23 -1.01
N TYR A 239 3.87 15.76 -0.08
CA TYR A 239 3.56 16.45 1.17
C TYR A 239 3.74 15.49 2.34
N VAL A 240 4.27 15.99 3.44
CA VAL A 240 4.53 15.23 4.67
C VAL A 240 4.11 16.03 5.90
N SER A 241 3.73 15.35 6.97
CA SER A 241 3.38 16.03 8.23
C SER A 241 4.59 16.37 9.10
N ASP A 242 5.76 15.73 8.89
CA ASP A 242 7.01 16.04 9.61
C ASP A 242 8.25 15.76 8.73
N ARG A 243 9.34 16.50 8.98
CA ARG A 243 10.71 16.34 8.47
C ARG A 243 10.80 15.95 7.00
N PRO A 244 10.59 16.90 6.08
CA PRO A 244 10.73 16.65 4.63
C PRO A 244 12.10 16.07 4.25
N GLU A 245 13.16 16.49 4.93
CA GLU A 245 14.55 16.09 4.66
C GLU A 245 14.75 14.58 4.93
N ASP A 246 14.15 14.05 6.00
CA ASP A 246 14.19 12.61 6.29
C ASP A 246 13.38 11.80 5.28
N PHE A 247 12.23 12.34 4.85
CA PHE A 247 11.43 11.76 3.79
C PHE A 247 12.22 11.67 2.48
N GLU A 248 12.82 12.78 2.03
CA GLU A 248 13.57 12.86 0.76
C GLU A 248 14.76 11.89 0.74
N ARG A 249 15.48 11.77 1.87
CA ARG A 249 16.61 10.85 2.00
C ARG A 249 16.22 9.38 1.78
N ILE A 250 15.03 8.98 2.19
CA ILE A 250 14.56 7.60 2.12
C ILE A 250 13.68 7.36 0.87
N ALA A 251 13.02 8.39 0.37
CA ALA A 251 12.07 8.28 -0.73
C ALA A 251 12.66 7.64 -1.99
N SER A 252 13.94 7.93 -2.32
CA SER A 252 14.62 7.34 -3.46
C SER A 252 14.72 5.81 -3.39
N VAL A 253 14.81 5.23 -2.20
CA VAL A 253 14.82 3.78 -1.98
C VAL A 253 13.47 3.17 -2.34
N PHE A 254 12.38 3.77 -1.89
CA PHE A 254 11.01 3.30 -2.15
C PHE A 254 10.60 3.50 -3.61
N LEU A 255 10.95 4.64 -4.20
CA LEU A 255 10.67 4.95 -5.60
C LEU A 255 11.58 4.17 -6.58
N ARG A 256 12.73 3.67 -6.10
CA ARG A 256 13.82 3.09 -6.92
C ARG A 256 14.33 4.04 -8.00
N GLU A 257 14.29 5.32 -7.71
CA GLU A 257 14.80 6.40 -8.56
C GLU A 257 15.23 7.59 -7.71
N ASN A 258 16.08 8.47 -8.27
CA ASN A 258 16.43 9.71 -7.58
C ASN A 258 15.19 10.61 -7.47
N MET A 259 14.86 11.01 -6.26
CA MET A 259 13.79 11.97 -6.03
C MET A 259 14.19 13.33 -6.61
N ARG A 260 13.39 13.82 -7.56
CA ARG A 260 13.63 15.11 -8.24
C ARG A 260 12.82 16.26 -7.65
N HIS A 261 11.86 15.95 -6.78
CA HIS A 261 10.92 16.88 -6.19
C HIS A 261 11.18 17.02 -4.71
N THR A 262 11.13 18.23 -4.19
CA THR A 262 11.17 18.48 -2.74
C THR A 262 9.82 18.15 -2.11
N ALA A 263 9.84 17.56 -0.93
CA ALA A 263 8.64 17.38 -0.13
C ALA A 263 8.29 18.68 0.60
N ARG A 264 7.00 18.95 0.75
CA ARG A 264 6.51 20.11 1.49
C ARG A 264 5.92 19.66 2.82
N ARG A 265 6.36 20.31 3.91
CA ARG A 265 5.75 20.08 5.21
C ARG A 265 4.40 20.75 5.31
N ILE A 266 3.44 20.04 5.87
CA ILE A 266 2.13 20.59 6.25
C ILE A 266 1.84 20.31 7.71
N ASP A 267 1.06 21.17 8.33
CA ASP A 267 0.49 20.95 9.66
C ASP A 267 -0.88 20.29 9.50
N ILE A 268 -0.98 19.01 9.85
CA ILE A 268 -2.20 18.22 9.65
C ILE A 268 -3.24 18.46 10.76
N ASP A 269 -2.84 19.08 11.87
CA ASP A 269 -3.73 19.33 13.02
C ASP A 269 -4.47 20.67 12.91
N GLN A 270 -4.19 21.47 11.88
CA GLN A 270 -4.92 22.69 11.52
C GLN A 270 -5.97 22.37 10.45
#